data_0f675095d50d6e00c9a9acd91c86dee3
#
_entry.id   0f675095d50d6e00c9a9acd91c86dee3
#
_cell.length_a   1.000
_cell.length_b   1.000
_cell.length_c   1.000
_cell.angle_alpha   90.00
_cell.angle_beta   90.00
_cell.angle_gamma   90.00
#
_symmetry.space_group_name_H-M   'P 1'
#
loop_
_entity.id
_entity.type
_entity.pdbx_description
1 polymer ?
#
loop_
_entity_poly.entity_id
_entity_poly.type
_entity_poly.pdbx_seq_one_letter_code
_entity_poly.pdbx_strand_id
1 'polypeptide(L)'
;MDTWYTLAKGIVRGYITLFIDSIHVQGRRWLPPGPKIIVANHANVTDSFTLPFITQEKVHFLIQRDTFELPLLGRLLTLADQIPVAVGQGRQALDTALEKLAMGHVVAIFPEGQLNHGREMRRAGAGATLLSVESGAPLVPVGFYVPPKFIRLFQVNGLHNRKASGGWQFGGKCFVHIGEPWYPNLIQENINYRKIREMTDTVMTRIGNLVNQAKESASSTFE
;
A
#
# COMPACT_ATOMS: atom_id res chain seq x y z
N MET A 1 -3.45 -21.33 -8.39
CA MET A 1 -2.90 -20.35 -7.41
C MET A 1 -1.44 -20.16 -7.76
N ASP A 2 -0.95 -18.91 -7.84
CA ASP A 2 0.44 -18.61 -8.21
C ASP A 2 1.38 -19.08 -7.08
N THR A 3 2.21 -20.06 -7.37
CA THR A 3 3.12 -20.72 -6.39
C THR A 3 4.09 -19.70 -5.76
N TRP A 4 4.61 -18.76 -6.55
CA TRP A 4 5.57 -17.78 -6.08
C TRP A 4 4.92 -16.71 -5.20
N TYR A 5 3.70 -16.29 -5.52
CA TYR A 5 2.95 -15.40 -4.67
C TYR A 5 2.60 -16.07 -3.33
N THR A 6 2.23 -17.35 -3.36
CA THR A 6 1.96 -18.14 -2.14
C THR A 6 3.21 -18.27 -1.27
N LEU A 7 4.37 -18.51 -1.88
CA LEU A 7 5.66 -18.55 -1.17
C LEU A 7 5.99 -17.20 -0.53
N ALA A 8 5.89 -16.11 -1.31
CA ALA A 8 6.12 -14.76 -0.79
C ALA A 8 5.18 -14.43 0.38
N LYS A 9 3.88 -14.75 0.24
CA LYS A 9 2.89 -14.60 1.31
C LYS A 9 3.22 -15.46 2.53
N GLY A 10 3.77 -16.67 2.34
CA GLY A 10 4.24 -17.53 3.41
C GLY A 10 5.41 -16.94 4.20
N ILE A 11 6.39 -16.35 3.51
CA ILE A 11 7.53 -15.66 4.12
C ILE A 11 7.04 -14.47 4.97
N VAL A 12 6.15 -13.65 4.40
CA VAL A 12 5.54 -12.50 5.11
C VAL A 12 4.73 -12.98 6.32
N ARG A 13 3.97 -14.06 6.20
CA ARG A 13 3.24 -14.66 7.33
C ARG A 13 4.21 -15.08 8.44
N GLY A 14 5.33 -15.73 8.09
CA GLY A 14 6.38 -16.10 9.05
C GLY A 14 6.90 -14.88 9.81
N TYR A 15 7.21 -13.79 9.10
CA TYR A 15 7.60 -12.53 9.74
C TYR A 15 6.53 -12.01 10.71
N ILE A 16 5.28 -11.92 10.26
CA ILE A 16 4.16 -11.45 11.09
C ILE A 16 4.03 -12.31 12.36
N THR A 17 4.07 -13.63 12.21
CA THR A 17 3.91 -14.56 13.34
C THR A 17 5.06 -14.47 14.35
N LEU A 18 6.29 -14.20 13.90
CA LEU A 18 7.48 -14.14 14.76
C LEU A 18 7.67 -12.78 15.42
N PHE A 19 7.26 -11.70 14.79
CA PHE A 19 7.64 -10.35 15.18
C PHE A 19 6.48 -9.39 15.45
N ILE A 20 5.23 -9.75 15.19
CA ILE A 20 4.07 -8.89 15.42
C ILE A 20 3.09 -9.60 16.35
N ASP A 21 2.77 -8.98 17.49
CA ASP A 21 1.91 -9.61 18.49
C ASP A 21 0.48 -9.80 17.97
N SER A 22 -0.07 -8.80 17.29
CA SER A 22 -1.38 -8.92 16.65
C SER A 22 -1.61 -7.81 15.61
N ILE A 23 -2.54 -8.08 14.69
CA ILE A 23 -3.01 -7.11 13.69
C ILE A 23 -4.49 -6.88 13.94
N HIS A 24 -4.84 -5.65 14.34
CA HIS A 24 -6.21 -5.22 14.56
C HIS A 24 -6.76 -4.58 13.29
N VAL A 25 -7.67 -5.27 12.60
CA VAL A 25 -8.27 -4.78 11.36
C VAL A 25 -9.72 -4.39 11.60
N GLN A 26 -10.03 -3.13 11.37
CA GLN A 26 -11.40 -2.61 11.35
C GLN A 26 -11.84 -2.27 9.92
N GLY A 27 -13.14 -2.32 9.66
CA GLY A 27 -13.70 -1.94 8.37
C GLY A 27 -13.59 -3.00 7.26
N ARG A 28 -13.31 -4.28 7.56
CA ARG A 28 -13.26 -5.36 6.54
C ARG A 28 -14.51 -5.44 5.66
N ARG A 29 -15.67 -5.04 6.17
CA ARG A 29 -16.94 -4.97 5.41
C ARG A 29 -16.88 -4.01 4.20
N TRP A 30 -15.93 -3.08 4.20
CA TRP A 30 -15.73 -2.11 3.13
C TRP A 30 -14.87 -2.62 1.97
N LEU A 31 -14.33 -3.84 2.06
CA LEU A 31 -13.60 -4.45 0.95
C LEU A 31 -14.61 -5.06 -0.04
N PRO A 32 -14.85 -4.45 -1.20
CA PRO A 32 -15.71 -5.03 -2.20
C PRO A 32 -15.06 -6.30 -2.78
N PRO A 33 -15.82 -7.27 -3.27
CA PRO A 33 -15.26 -8.37 -4.04
C PRO A 33 -14.71 -7.87 -5.40
N GLY A 34 -13.81 -8.64 -6.00
CA GLY A 34 -13.24 -8.35 -7.32
C GLY A 34 -12.16 -7.26 -7.32
N PRO A 35 -11.86 -6.70 -8.50
CA PRO A 35 -10.77 -5.76 -8.68
C PRO A 35 -11.01 -4.47 -7.90
N LYS A 36 -9.97 -4.01 -7.21
CA LYS A 36 -9.97 -2.78 -6.41
C LYS A 36 -8.57 -2.22 -6.29
N ILE A 37 -8.47 -0.93 -6.01
CA ILE A 37 -7.22 -0.23 -5.75
C ILE A 37 -7.16 0.10 -4.27
N ILE A 38 -6.30 -0.58 -3.52
CA ILE A 38 -6.04 -0.23 -2.12
C ILE A 38 -5.05 0.93 -2.08
N VAL A 39 -5.43 2.00 -1.40
CA VAL A 39 -4.58 3.19 -1.22
C VAL A 39 -4.33 3.43 0.26
N ALA A 40 -3.06 3.52 0.66
CA ALA A 40 -2.70 3.58 2.08
C ALA A 40 -1.56 4.57 2.34
N ASN A 41 -1.45 5.04 3.60
CA ASN A 41 -0.24 5.72 4.07
C ASN A 41 0.92 4.73 4.17
N HIS A 42 2.16 5.24 4.08
CA HIS A 42 3.36 4.40 4.10
C HIS A 42 4.34 4.89 5.17
N ALA A 43 4.08 4.51 6.41
CA ALA A 43 4.93 4.87 7.54
C ALA A 43 6.14 3.94 7.66
N ASN A 44 5.94 2.65 7.46
CA ASN A 44 6.93 1.59 7.70
C ASN A 44 6.96 0.59 6.53
N VAL A 45 8.07 -0.10 6.37
CA VAL A 45 8.21 -1.19 5.38
C VAL A 45 7.16 -2.29 5.62
N THR A 46 6.89 -2.60 6.88
CA THR A 46 5.97 -3.66 7.29
C THR A 46 4.49 -3.36 7.06
N ASP A 47 4.11 -2.11 6.72
CA ASP A 47 2.71 -1.76 6.42
C ASP A 47 2.18 -2.59 5.24
N SER A 48 3.01 -2.80 4.21
CA SER A 48 2.66 -3.60 3.04
C SER A 48 2.42 -5.07 3.36
N PHE A 49 3.00 -5.60 4.45
CA PHE A 49 2.93 -7.01 4.80
C PHE A 49 1.52 -7.45 5.19
N THR A 50 0.69 -6.54 5.69
CA THR A 50 -0.67 -6.86 6.14
C THR A 50 -1.67 -6.94 5.00
N LEU A 51 -1.46 -6.21 3.91
CA LEU A 51 -2.42 -6.11 2.80
C LEU A 51 -2.78 -7.46 2.14
N PRO A 52 -1.84 -8.40 1.91
CA PRO A 52 -2.16 -9.71 1.36
C PRO A 52 -3.04 -10.59 2.26
N PHE A 53 -3.27 -10.19 3.53
CA PHE A 53 -4.06 -10.95 4.51
C PHE A 53 -5.41 -10.29 4.82
N ILE A 54 -5.69 -9.12 4.30
CA ILE A 54 -6.99 -8.45 4.45
C ILE A 54 -7.92 -8.68 3.27
N THR A 55 -7.42 -9.13 2.12
CA THR A 55 -8.20 -9.46 0.92
C THR A 55 -7.95 -10.91 0.50
N GLN A 56 -8.87 -11.48 -0.27
CA GLN A 56 -8.76 -12.85 -0.78
C GLN A 56 -8.03 -12.90 -2.12
N GLU A 57 -8.11 -11.83 -2.89
CA GLU A 57 -7.53 -11.71 -4.21
C GLU A 57 -6.00 -11.51 -4.12
N LYS A 58 -5.31 -11.81 -5.21
CA LYS A 58 -3.88 -11.52 -5.34
C LYS A 58 -3.65 -10.00 -5.33
N VAL A 59 -2.71 -9.56 -4.50
CA VAL A 59 -2.33 -8.13 -4.38
C VAL A 59 -1.04 -7.87 -5.13
N HIS A 60 -1.06 -6.91 -6.03
CA HIS A 60 0.11 -6.40 -6.75
C HIS A 60 0.47 -5.02 -6.21
N PHE A 61 1.69 -4.87 -5.75
CA PHE A 61 2.22 -3.60 -5.27
C PHE A 61 2.98 -2.86 -6.37
N LEU A 62 2.82 -1.55 -6.41
CA LEU A 62 3.73 -0.69 -7.16
C LEU A 62 4.97 -0.43 -6.30
N ILE A 63 6.11 -0.97 -6.71
CA ILE A 63 7.36 -0.96 -5.94
C ILE A 63 8.45 -0.26 -6.75
N GLN A 64 9.26 0.59 -6.10
CA GLN A 64 10.39 1.25 -6.75
C GLN A 64 11.31 0.22 -7.43
N ARG A 65 11.69 0.47 -8.68
CA ARG A 65 12.48 -0.44 -9.52
C ARG A 65 13.78 -0.90 -8.87
N ASP A 66 14.45 0.02 -8.16
CA ASP A 66 15.72 -0.29 -7.46
C ASP A 66 15.58 -1.46 -6.47
N THR A 67 14.36 -1.70 -5.93
CA THR A 67 14.10 -2.83 -5.03
C THR A 67 14.18 -4.18 -5.75
N PHE A 68 13.88 -4.22 -7.06
CA PHE A 68 13.99 -5.43 -7.88
C PHE A 68 15.44 -5.80 -8.23
N GLU A 69 16.37 -4.88 -8.03
CA GLU A 69 17.81 -5.13 -8.24
C GLU A 69 18.47 -5.78 -7.00
N LEU A 70 17.75 -5.84 -5.86
CA LEU A 70 18.27 -6.51 -4.68
C LEU A 70 18.33 -8.03 -4.86
N PRO A 71 19.45 -8.67 -4.57
CA PRO A 71 19.58 -10.13 -4.67
C PRO A 71 18.48 -10.82 -3.84
N LEU A 72 17.97 -11.95 -4.35
CA LEU A 72 16.89 -12.74 -3.75
C LEU A 72 15.55 -12.01 -3.66
N LEU A 73 15.49 -10.81 -3.03
CA LEU A 73 14.25 -10.05 -2.91
C LEU A 73 13.71 -9.64 -4.28
N GLY A 74 14.54 -9.07 -5.15
CA GLY A 74 14.14 -8.68 -6.50
C GLY A 74 13.62 -9.85 -7.32
N ARG A 75 14.31 -11.01 -7.24
CA ARG A 75 13.84 -12.25 -7.89
C ARG A 75 12.49 -12.70 -7.34
N LEU A 76 12.30 -12.65 -6.01
CA LEU A 76 11.03 -13.01 -5.38
C LEU A 76 9.90 -12.06 -5.82
N LEU A 77 10.16 -10.74 -5.84
CA LEU A 77 9.19 -9.74 -6.29
C LEU A 77 8.78 -9.95 -7.75
N THR A 78 9.75 -10.24 -8.63
CA THR A 78 9.50 -10.54 -10.05
C THR A 78 8.65 -11.81 -10.20
N LEU A 79 9.02 -12.88 -9.52
CA LEU A 79 8.31 -14.16 -9.58
C LEU A 79 6.92 -14.08 -8.92
N ALA A 80 6.75 -13.24 -7.90
CA ALA A 80 5.46 -12.94 -7.29
C ALA A 80 4.64 -11.91 -8.11
N ASP A 81 5.15 -11.52 -9.28
CA ASP A 81 4.48 -10.66 -10.25
C ASP A 81 4.14 -9.26 -9.68
N GLN A 82 5.08 -8.67 -8.95
CA GLN A 82 4.94 -7.31 -8.46
C GLN A 82 5.30 -6.28 -9.54
N ILE A 83 4.79 -5.05 -9.44
CA ILE A 83 4.86 -4.04 -10.49
C ILE A 83 6.03 -3.07 -10.21
N PRO A 84 7.12 -3.09 -11.03
CA PRO A 84 8.21 -2.15 -10.86
C PRO A 84 7.83 -0.74 -11.35
N VAL A 85 8.19 0.28 -10.56
CA VAL A 85 8.02 1.69 -10.92
C VAL A 85 9.39 2.34 -11.04
N ALA A 86 9.75 2.75 -12.24
CA ALA A 86 10.96 3.53 -12.48
C ALA A 86 10.65 5.03 -12.51
N VAL A 87 11.63 5.84 -12.10
CA VAL A 87 11.53 7.31 -12.21
C VAL A 87 11.30 7.71 -13.67
N GLY A 88 10.31 8.53 -13.93
CA GLY A 88 9.93 8.96 -15.29
C GLY A 88 9.13 7.93 -16.11
N GLN A 89 8.93 6.70 -15.60
CA GLN A 89 8.19 5.64 -16.30
C GLN A 89 6.87 5.28 -15.60
N GLY A 90 6.25 6.23 -14.91
CA GLY A 90 5.00 6.00 -14.17
C GLY A 90 3.86 5.49 -15.06
N ARG A 91 3.80 5.90 -16.34
CA ARG A 91 2.76 5.43 -17.27
C ARG A 91 2.86 3.92 -17.50
N GLN A 92 4.05 3.38 -17.74
CA GLN A 92 4.24 1.94 -17.94
C GLN A 92 3.78 1.13 -16.73
N ALA A 93 4.06 1.60 -15.51
CA ALA A 93 3.59 0.94 -14.29
C ALA A 93 2.06 0.97 -14.17
N LEU A 94 1.43 2.08 -14.59
CA LEU A 94 -0.03 2.18 -14.61
C LEU A 94 -0.65 1.23 -15.64
N ASP A 95 -0.08 1.11 -16.84
CA ASP A 95 -0.55 0.18 -17.87
C ASP A 95 -0.50 -1.27 -17.37
N THR A 96 0.61 -1.67 -16.73
CA THR A 96 0.70 -2.99 -16.08
C THR A 96 -0.35 -3.15 -14.96
N ALA A 97 -0.58 -2.12 -14.16
CA ALA A 97 -1.58 -2.17 -13.10
C ALA A 97 -3.01 -2.30 -13.64
N LEU A 98 -3.33 -1.65 -14.77
CA LEU A 98 -4.60 -1.81 -15.49
C LEU A 98 -4.83 -3.26 -15.92
N GLU A 99 -3.80 -3.91 -16.47
CA GLU A 99 -3.86 -5.33 -16.83
C GLU A 99 -4.19 -6.21 -15.61
N LYS A 100 -3.56 -5.96 -14.45
CA LYS A 100 -3.84 -6.72 -13.22
C LYS A 100 -5.27 -6.53 -12.74
N LEU A 101 -5.80 -5.30 -12.78
CA LEU A 101 -7.19 -5.03 -12.44
C LEU A 101 -8.16 -5.72 -13.41
N ALA A 102 -7.85 -5.72 -14.71
CA ALA A 102 -8.66 -6.43 -15.72
C ALA A 102 -8.70 -7.95 -15.50
N MET A 103 -7.66 -8.53 -14.89
CA MET A 103 -7.60 -9.94 -14.48
C MET A 103 -8.38 -10.21 -13.17
N GLY A 104 -9.03 -9.21 -12.58
CA GLY A 104 -9.76 -9.34 -11.31
C GLY A 104 -8.89 -9.25 -10.07
N HIS A 105 -7.63 -8.86 -10.19
CA HIS A 105 -6.69 -8.75 -9.08
C HIS A 105 -6.80 -7.40 -8.35
N VAL A 106 -6.12 -7.29 -7.22
CA VAL A 106 -6.02 -6.08 -6.42
C VAL A 106 -4.69 -5.39 -6.69
N VAL A 107 -4.73 -4.08 -6.85
CA VAL A 107 -3.52 -3.25 -6.92
C VAL A 107 -3.41 -2.42 -5.64
N ALA A 108 -2.26 -2.45 -4.98
CA ALA A 108 -1.98 -1.67 -3.79
C ALA A 108 -0.98 -0.56 -4.11
N ILE A 109 -1.34 0.66 -3.75
CA ILE A 109 -0.53 1.85 -4.00
C ILE A 109 -0.37 2.63 -2.70
N PHE A 110 0.87 3.02 -2.42
CA PHE A 110 1.19 4.03 -1.43
C PHE A 110 1.39 5.36 -2.18
N PRO A 111 0.40 6.26 -2.18
CA PRO A 111 0.42 7.45 -3.04
C PRO A 111 1.58 8.42 -2.73
N GLU A 112 2.15 8.32 -1.53
CA GLU A 112 3.33 9.09 -1.10
C GLU A 112 4.60 8.73 -1.90
N GLY A 113 4.65 7.54 -2.52
CA GLY A 113 5.76 7.02 -3.32
C GLY A 113 7.02 6.67 -2.53
N GLN A 114 7.05 6.94 -1.23
CA GLN A 114 8.15 6.63 -0.32
C GLN A 114 7.68 6.63 1.15
N LEU A 115 8.49 6.06 2.03
CA LEU A 115 8.21 6.02 3.46
C LEU A 115 8.15 7.44 4.07
N ASN A 116 7.16 7.70 4.92
CA ASN A 116 7.06 8.93 5.71
C ASN A 116 7.66 8.79 7.13
N HIS A 117 8.03 7.56 7.53
CA HIS A 117 8.63 7.25 8.84
C HIS A 117 7.79 7.68 10.05
N GLY A 118 6.46 7.59 9.94
CA GLY A 118 5.52 7.98 10.98
C GLY A 118 5.36 9.49 11.17
N ARG A 119 5.91 10.30 10.25
CA ARG A 119 5.71 11.75 10.18
C ARG A 119 4.39 12.07 9.44
N GLU A 120 4.16 13.35 9.18
CA GLU A 120 3.05 13.77 8.32
C GLU A 120 3.11 13.10 6.95
N MET A 121 1.93 12.76 6.44
CA MET A 121 1.81 12.18 5.11
C MET A 121 2.34 13.16 4.07
N ARG A 122 3.09 12.62 3.12
CA ARG A 122 3.66 13.40 2.04
C ARG A 122 2.62 13.74 0.97
N ARG A 123 2.94 14.72 0.15
CA ARG A 123 2.14 15.03 -1.04
C ARG A 123 2.06 13.79 -1.95
N ALA A 124 0.84 13.38 -2.28
CA ALA A 124 0.59 12.21 -3.10
C ALA A 124 0.84 12.44 -4.59
N GLY A 125 1.30 11.41 -5.28
CA GLY A 125 1.21 11.28 -6.72
C GLY A 125 -0.21 10.93 -7.17
N ALA A 126 -0.57 11.30 -8.39
CA ALA A 126 -1.90 11.08 -8.95
C ALA A 126 -2.15 9.65 -9.48
N GLY A 127 -1.17 8.75 -9.37
CA GLY A 127 -1.23 7.42 -10.01
C GLY A 127 -2.43 6.58 -9.60
N ALA A 128 -2.78 6.55 -8.31
CA ALA A 128 -3.93 5.79 -7.83
C ALA A 128 -5.26 6.32 -8.39
N THR A 129 -5.40 7.64 -8.44
CA THR A 129 -6.60 8.30 -8.98
C THR A 129 -6.74 8.07 -10.48
N LEU A 130 -5.64 8.22 -11.23
CA LEU A 130 -5.61 7.92 -12.66
C LEU A 130 -5.99 6.47 -12.93
N LEU A 131 -5.40 5.54 -12.18
CA LEU A 131 -5.69 4.11 -12.31
C LEU A 131 -7.18 3.81 -12.06
N SER A 132 -7.79 4.43 -11.05
CA SER A 132 -9.22 4.28 -10.76
C SER A 132 -10.09 4.85 -11.88
N VAL A 133 -9.75 6.04 -12.39
CA VAL A 133 -10.47 6.67 -13.49
C VAL A 133 -10.40 5.82 -14.77
N GLU A 134 -9.23 5.28 -15.11
CA GLU A 134 -9.02 4.50 -16.33
C GLU A 134 -9.62 3.08 -16.23
N SER A 135 -9.58 2.45 -15.04
CA SER A 135 -10.07 1.09 -14.84
C SER A 135 -11.53 0.99 -14.41
N GLY A 136 -12.11 2.06 -13.85
CA GLY A 136 -13.40 2.02 -13.16
C GLY A 136 -13.36 1.31 -11.79
N ALA A 137 -12.21 0.80 -11.37
CA ALA A 137 -12.07 0.12 -10.08
C ALA A 137 -12.13 1.11 -8.91
N PRO A 138 -12.78 0.75 -7.79
CA PRO A 138 -12.87 1.62 -6.63
C PRO A 138 -11.52 1.83 -5.94
N LEU A 139 -11.34 3.03 -5.39
CA LEU A 139 -10.29 3.33 -4.42
C LEU A 139 -10.77 2.92 -3.03
N VAL A 140 -10.04 2.03 -2.37
CA VAL A 140 -10.29 1.62 -1.00
C VAL A 140 -9.22 2.24 -0.11
N PRO A 141 -9.53 3.30 0.66
CA PRO A 141 -8.57 3.95 1.53
C PRO A 141 -8.30 3.08 2.76
N VAL A 142 -7.03 3.00 3.15
CA VAL A 142 -6.57 2.25 4.33
C VAL A 142 -5.61 3.10 5.15
N GLY A 143 -5.84 3.17 6.45
CA GLY A 143 -4.96 3.82 7.41
C GLY A 143 -4.19 2.77 8.23
N PHE A 144 -2.86 2.88 8.25
CA PHE A 144 -1.97 2.09 9.08
C PHE A 144 -1.44 2.91 10.24
N TYR A 145 -1.41 2.30 11.42
CA TYR A 145 -0.69 2.85 12.57
C TYR A 145 -0.03 1.75 13.39
N VAL A 146 1.23 1.96 13.71
CA VAL A 146 2.02 1.16 14.66
C VAL A 146 2.62 2.12 15.68
N PRO A 147 2.45 1.90 17.00
CA PRO A 147 3.07 2.76 17.99
C PRO A 147 4.60 2.83 17.81
N PRO A 148 5.22 4.03 17.83
CA PRO A 148 6.64 4.22 17.47
C PRO A 148 7.62 3.38 18.29
N LYS A 149 7.28 3.06 19.55
CA LYS A 149 8.11 2.21 20.44
C LYS A 149 8.39 0.81 19.89
N PHE A 150 7.56 0.31 18.97
CA PHE A 150 7.71 -0.99 18.33
C PHE A 150 8.39 -0.93 16.96
N ILE A 151 8.79 0.26 16.52
CA ILE A 151 9.47 0.46 15.23
C ILE A 151 10.99 0.53 15.46
N ARG A 152 11.72 -0.25 14.66
CA ARG A 152 13.19 -0.17 14.56
C ARG A 152 13.56 0.34 13.18
N LEU A 153 14.42 1.36 13.15
CA LEU A 153 14.91 1.92 11.89
C LEU A 153 16.17 1.17 11.46
N PHE A 154 16.14 0.60 10.29
CA PHE A 154 17.30 0.01 9.65
C PHE A 154 17.74 0.89 8.48
N GLN A 155 19.04 1.12 8.42
CA GLN A 155 19.68 1.76 7.28
C GLN A 155 20.35 0.68 6.46
N VAL A 156 20.04 0.62 5.19
CA VAL A 156 20.71 -0.25 4.22
C VAL A 156 21.41 0.62 3.18
N ASN A 157 22.62 0.25 2.85
CA ASN A 157 23.29 0.83 1.70
C ASN A 157 22.59 0.26 0.46
N GLY A 158 21.72 1.07 -0.14
CA GLY A 158 21.09 0.72 -1.41
C GLY A 158 22.08 0.72 -2.56
N LEU A 159 21.65 0.21 -3.69
CA LEU A 159 22.39 0.29 -4.95
C LEU A 159 22.71 1.76 -5.28
N HIS A 160 23.85 1.99 -5.92
CA HIS A 160 24.35 3.33 -6.28
C HIS A 160 24.67 4.25 -5.09
N ASN A 161 25.16 3.70 -3.96
CA ASN A 161 25.56 4.48 -2.78
C ASN A 161 24.42 5.31 -2.14
N ARG A 162 23.16 5.02 -2.44
CA ARG A 162 22.02 5.67 -1.80
C ARG A 162 21.71 4.99 -0.47
N LYS A 163 21.77 5.73 0.62
CA LYS A 163 21.31 5.23 1.92
C LYS A 163 19.79 5.19 1.92
N ALA A 164 19.22 4.02 2.02
CA ALA A 164 17.80 3.82 2.25
C ALA A 164 17.56 3.50 3.74
N SER A 165 16.60 4.16 4.35
CA SER A 165 16.17 3.84 5.71
C SER A 165 14.74 3.33 5.69
N GLY A 166 14.43 2.33 6.50
CA GLY A 166 13.09 1.78 6.63
C GLY A 166 12.76 1.43 8.06
N GLY A 167 11.55 1.77 8.48
CA GLY A 167 10.99 1.34 9.75
C GLY A 167 10.44 -0.09 9.63
N TRP A 168 10.82 -0.93 10.58
CA TRP A 168 10.34 -2.31 10.68
C TRP A 168 9.69 -2.51 12.04
N GLN A 169 8.53 -3.14 12.06
CA GLN A 169 7.84 -3.45 13.31
C GLN A 169 8.43 -4.68 13.98
N PHE A 170 8.77 -4.54 15.28
CA PHE A 170 9.17 -5.63 16.15
C PHE A 170 8.36 -5.56 17.45
N GLY A 171 7.50 -6.52 17.66
CA GLY A 171 6.54 -6.55 18.77
C GLY A 171 5.34 -5.64 18.55
N GLY A 172 4.45 -5.65 19.53
CA GLY A 172 3.28 -4.79 19.60
C GLY A 172 2.20 -5.07 18.56
N LYS A 173 1.22 -4.18 18.55
CA LYS A 173 0.04 -4.30 17.71
C LYS A 173 0.15 -3.40 16.47
N CYS A 174 -0.30 -3.89 15.33
CA CYS A 174 -0.54 -3.10 14.13
C CYS A 174 -2.04 -2.79 14.03
N PHE A 175 -2.40 -1.54 13.85
CA PHE A 175 -3.78 -1.09 13.68
C PHE A 175 -4.04 -0.73 12.23
N VAL A 176 -5.05 -1.34 11.64
CA VAL A 176 -5.42 -1.19 10.23
C VAL A 176 -6.89 -0.79 10.16
N HIS A 177 -7.17 0.39 9.65
CA HIS A 177 -8.53 0.85 9.42
C HIS A 177 -8.81 0.95 7.93
N ILE A 178 -9.84 0.25 7.49
CA ILE A 178 -10.27 0.20 6.08
C ILE A 178 -11.50 1.09 5.97
N GLY A 179 -11.45 2.06 5.07
CA GLY A 179 -12.56 2.96 4.80
C GLY A 179 -13.47 2.49 3.68
N GLU A 180 -14.58 3.20 3.55
CA GLU A 180 -15.57 2.96 2.51
C GLU A 180 -14.97 3.12 1.12
N PRO A 181 -15.23 2.16 0.18
CA PRO A 181 -14.74 2.26 -1.17
C PRO A 181 -15.31 3.51 -1.86
N TRP A 182 -14.46 4.18 -2.59
CA TRP A 182 -14.83 5.38 -3.31
C TRP A 182 -14.64 5.19 -4.80
N TYR A 183 -15.70 5.45 -5.54
CA TYR A 183 -15.72 5.43 -7.00
C TYR A 183 -15.60 6.89 -7.47
N PRO A 184 -14.45 7.32 -8.03
CA PRO A 184 -14.36 8.63 -8.64
C PRO A 184 -15.40 8.76 -9.74
N ASN A 185 -16.18 9.82 -9.71
CA ASN A 185 -17.31 9.96 -10.63
C ASN A 185 -16.82 10.09 -12.07
N LEU A 186 -17.02 9.04 -12.86
CA LEU A 186 -16.54 8.92 -14.24
C LEU A 186 -17.45 9.66 -15.25
N ILE A 187 -18.59 10.22 -14.81
CA ILE A 187 -19.63 10.81 -15.65
C ILE A 187 -19.26 12.23 -16.15
N GLN A 188 -18.06 12.72 -15.80
CA GLN A 188 -17.66 14.05 -16.27
C GLN A 188 -16.84 13.94 -17.56
N GLU A 189 -17.42 14.39 -18.65
CA GLU A 189 -16.88 14.40 -20.01
C GLU A 189 -15.50 15.10 -20.20
N ASN A 190 -14.98 15.76 -19.17
CA ASN A 190 -13.69 16.45 -19.20
C ASN A 190 -12.89 16.26 -17.92
N ILE A 191 -12.22 15.08 -17.78
CA ILE A 191 -11.28 14.84 -16.70
C ILE A 191 -9.97 15.57 -17.07
N ASN A 192 -9.72 16.69 -16.42
CA ASN A 192 -8.47 17.45 -16.55
C ASN A 192 -7.54 17.22 -15.34
N TYR A 193 -6.31 17.69 -15.45
CA TYR A 193 -5.29 17.54 -14.40
C TYR A 193 -5.75 18.12 -13.05
N ARG A 194 -6.46 19.24 -13.03
CA ARG A 194 -6.99 19.86 -11.82
C ARG A 194 -7.95 18.92 -11.09
N LYS A 195 -8.87 18.30 -11.82
CA LYS A 195 -9.85 17.37 -11.26
C LYS A 195 -9.17 16.11 -10.67
N ILE A 196 -8.20 15.55 -11.40
CA ILE A 196 -7.38 14.44 -10.88
C ILE A 196 -6.68 14.83 -9.58
N ARG A 197 -6.18 16.07 -9.49
CA ARG A 197 -5.52 16.57 -8.28
C ARG A 197 -6.49 16.69 -7.10
N GLU A 198 -7.67 17.27 -7.31
CA GLU A 198 -8.73 17.38 -6.30
C GLU A 198 -9.18 15.98 -5.79
N MET A 199 -9.33 15.01 -6.70
CA MET A 199 -9.64 13.62 -6.34
C MET A 199 -8.51 12.99 -5.51
N THR A 200 -7.26 13.23 -5.86
CA THR A 200 -6.10 12.72 -5.12
C THR A 200 -6.05 13.30 -3.70
N ASP A 201 -6.29 14.59 -3.55
CA ASP A 201 -6.32 15.25 -2.25
C ASP A 201 -7.49 14.73 -1.38
N THR A 202 -8.65 14.42 -2.00
CA THR A 202 -9.78 13.78 -1.33
C THR A 202 -9.41 12.39 -0.77
N VAL A 203 -8.73 11.56 -1.57
CA VAL A 203 -8.25 10.23 -1.13
C VAL A 203 -7.28 10.37 0.04
N MET A 204 -6.33 11.31 -0.04
CA MET A 204 -5.36 11.54 1.03
C MET A 204 -6.02 11.98 2.33
N THR A 205 -7.03 12.83 2.25
CA THR A 205 -7.83 13.22 3.42
C THR A 205 -8.52 12.01 4.06
N ARG A 206 -9.11 11.12 3.25
CA ARG A 206 -9.75 9.88 3.74
C ARG A 206 -8.73 8.98 4.43
N ILE A 207 -7.54 8.79 3.85
CA ILE A 207 -6.46 8.02 4.47
C ILE A 207 -6.04 8.64 5.80
N GLY A 208 -5.86 9.97 5.86
CA GLY A 208 -5.49 10.70 7.07
C GLY A 208 -6.48 10.49 8.22
N ASN A 209 -7.77 10.54 7.92
CA ASN A 209 -8.83 10.26 8.90
C ASN A 209 -8.75 8.84 9.45
N LEU A 210 -8.49 7.84 8.58
CA LEU A 210 -8.33 6.45 8.99
C LEU A 210 -7.06 6.22 9.82
N VAL A 211 -5.98 6.91 9.53
CA VAL A 211 -4.75 6.90 10.35
C VAL A 211 -5.04 7.45 11.74
N ASN A 212 -5.81 8.54 11.86
CA ASN A 212 -6.20 9.09 13.16
C ASN A 212 -7.08 8.13 13.95
N GLN A 213 -8.07 7.48 13.32
CA GLN A 213 -8.88 6.44 13.94
C GLN A 213 -8.03 5.25 14.41
N ALA A 214 -7.02 4.85 13.62
CA ALA A 214 -6.10 3.79 14.01
C ALA A 214 -5.23 4.17 15.21
N LYS A 215 -4.83 5.45 15.34
CA LYS A 215 -4.13 5.98 16.51
C LYS A 215 -5.02 5.98 17.76
N GLU A 216 -6.27 6.40 17.63
CA GLU A 216 -7.26 6.38 18.72
C GLU A 216 -7.50 4.95 19.23
N SER A 217 -7.67 3.99 18.31
CA SER A 217 -7.78 2.56 18.65
C SER A 217 -6.54 2.02 19.37
N ALA A 218 -5.37 2.52 19.04
CA ALA A 218 -4.15 2.15 19.73
C ALA A 218 -4.11 2.71 21.15
N SER A 219 -4.51 3.97 21.36
CA SER A 219 -4.54 4.61 22.66
C SER A 219 -5.49 3.89 23.62
N SER A 220 -6.70 3.57 23.17
CA SER A 220 -7.70 2.84 23.99
C SER A 220 -7.34 1.39 24.31
N THR A 221 -6.34 0.82 23.67
CA THR A 221 -5.90 -0.56 23.91
C THR A 221 -4.81 -0.65 24.98
N PHE A 222 -4.16 0.45 25.29
CA PHE A 222 -3.04 0.52 26.25
C PHE A 222 -3.44 1.22 27.58
N GLU A 223 -4.69 1.65 27.70
CA GLU A 223 -5.35 2.01 28.97
C GLU A 223 -5.97 0.78 29.61
#